data_317d9db9b1c8695b8019ac298bd436d5
#
_entry.id   317d9db9b1c8695b8019ac298bd436d5
#
_cell.length_a   1.000
_cell.length_b   1.000
_cell.length_c   1.000
_cell.angle_alpha   90.00
_cell.angle_beta   90.00
_cell.angle_gamma   90.00
#
_symmetry.space_group_name_H-M   'P 1'
#
loop_
_entity.id
_entity.type
_entity.pdbx_description
1 polymer ?
#
loop_
_entity_poly.entity_id
_entity_poly.type
_entity_poly.pdbx_seq_one_letter_code
_entity_poly.pdbx_strand_id
1 'polypeptide(L)'
;DGGTAPATSAVRMMKAEETGVKIMELVEKNITARQIITDGSIRNAIKACLAMSGSTNAVMHLTAIAYEAELGIKVLDEFDSLSDTTPQLARMNPSCKYSIVDFYKDGGVPRLMENLRSMLETDVMTVTAHTLAENIDNHKYLYPATGLVNHTLDDPFGYTGGVAVLRGNLAPDTGITKPGAFDKSLHHFKGEAICFDSEEAAEEAILAGKIHDGHVVVIRYEGPKGGPGMREMLNPTSALAGMKLDKTVALITDGRFSGASRGAAIGHVSPEAASGGPIGLIEEGDTINIDIPNASITLEVSDEVLAQRKAKYVAPEPNIKTGWLSRYARMVTSANLGAVLK
;
A
#
# COMPACT_ATOMS: atom_id res chain seq x y z
N ASP A 1 -10.38 14.00 -12.72
CA ASP A 1 -10.55 13.20 -11.51
C ASP A 1 -11.62 12.10 -11.67
N GLY A 2 -11.46 11.26 -12.69
CA GLY A 2 -12.40 10.17 -12.97
C GLY A 2 -12.41 9.07 -11.89
N GLY A 3 -11.30 8.88 -11.17
CA GLY A 3 -11.16 7.83 -10.15
C GLY A 3 -11.99 8.06 -8.88
N THR A 4 -12.26 9.30 -8.52
CA THR A 4 -13.01 9.67 -7.30
C THR A 4 -14.47 10.03 -7.58
N ALA A 5 -14.83 10.32 -8.82
CA ALA A 5 -16.22 10.53 -9.22
C ALA A 5 -17.06 9.27 -8.94
N PRO A 6 -18.30 9.40 -8.41
CA PRO A 6 -19.17 8.24 -8.15
C PRO A 6 -19.38 7.39 -9.39
N ALA A 7 -19.31 6.07 -9.25
CA ALA A 7 -19.41 5.13 -10.38
C ALA A 7 -20.72 5.26 -11.18
N THR A 8 -21.81 5.62 -10.51
CA THR A 8 -23.13 5.81 -11.10
C THR A 8 -23.37 7.22 -11.66
N SER A 9 -22.40 8.12 -11.53
CA SER A 9 -22.51 9.51 -11.98
C SER A 9 -22.30 9.65 -13.48
N ALA A 10 -23.09 10.50 -14.13
CA ALA A 10 -22.87 10.90 -15.52
C ALA A 10 -21.45 11.51 -15.74
N VAL A 11 -20.90 12.18 -14.72
CA VAL A 11 -19.52 12.70 -14.75
C VAL A 11 -18.51 11.59 -14.99
N ARG A 12 -18.72 10.39 -14.41
CA ARG A 12 -17.85 9.24 -14.64
C ARG A 12 -17.81 8.82 -16.10
N MET A 13 -18.97 8.78 -16.75
CA MET A 13 -19.08 8.45 -18.18
C MET A 13 -18.44 9.52 -19.05
N MET A 14 -18.68 10.79 -18.77
CA MET A 14 -18.03 11.91 -19.46
C MET A 14 -16.50 11.84 -19.36
N LYS A 15 -15.97 11.55 -18.18
CA LYS A 15 -14.52 11.40 -17.97
C LYS A 15 -13.93 10.20 -18.72
N ALA A 16 -14.68 9.12 -18.88
CA ALA A 16 -14.26 8.00 -19.71
C ALA A 16 -14.17 8.38 -21.19
N GLU A 17 -15.16 9.12 -21.72
CA GLU A 17 -15.16 9.64 -23.09
C GLU A 17 -14.00 10.64 -23.30
N GLU A 18 -13.82 11.63 -22.40
CA GLU A 18 -12.71 12.58 -22.44
C GLU A 18 -11.36 11.86 -22.45
N THR A 19 -11.22 10.75 -21.70
CA THR A 19 -9.99 9.95 -21.67
C THR A 19 -9.72 9.33 -23.05
N GLY A 20 -10.76 8.81 -23.72
CA GLY A 20 -10.65 8.26 -25.07
C GLY A 20 -10.22 9.31 -26.10
N VAL A 21 -10.78 10.51 -26.04
CA VAL A 21 -10.37 11.63 -26.90
C VAL A 21 -8.92 12.03 -26.61
N LYS A 22 -8.55 12.13 -25.33
CA LYS A 22 -7.22 12.57 -24.91
C LYS A 22 -6.12 11.59 -25.32
N ILE A 23 -6.35 10.28 -25.26
CA ILE A 23 -5.33 9.32 -25.71
C ILE A 23 -5.05 9.44 -27.21
N MET A 24 -6.07 9.75 -28.03
CA MET A 24 -5.88 10.00 -29.47
C MET A 24 -5.03 11.24 -29.72
N GLU A 25 -5.25 12.32 -28.96
CA GLU A 25 -4.41 13.52 -29.02
C GLU A 25 -2.93 13.21 -28.68
N LEU A 26 -2.68 12.39 -27.65
CA LEU A 26 -1.32 11.99 -27.29
C LEU A 26 -0.66 11.17 -28.42
N VAL A 27 -1.41 10.28 -29.07
CA VAL A 27 -0.94 9.52 -30.23
C VAL A 27 -0.59 10.44 -31.40
N GLU A 28 -1.47 11.37 -31.74
CA GLU A 28 -1.26 12.35 -32.84
C GLU A 28 -0.04 13.24 -32.60
N LYS A 29 0.18 13.65 -31.35
CA LYS A 29 1.34 14.46 -30.93
C LYS A 29 2.60 13.62 -30.67
N ASN A 30 2.53 12.30 -30.82
CA ASN A 30 3.60 11.36 -30.50
C ASN A 30 4.16 11.52 -29.05
N ILE A 31 3.26 11.79 -28.09
CA ILE A 31 3.61 11.86 -26.69
C ILE A 31 3.47 10.44 -26.10
N THR A 32 4.59 9.86 -25.73
CA THR A 32 4.68 8.48 -25.23
C THR A 32 4.53 8.39 -23.72
N ALA A 33 4.18 7.20 -23.20
CA ALA A 33 4.15 6.93 -21.77
C ALA A 33 5.51 7.22 -21.09
N ARG A 34 6.63 6.92 -21.77
CA ARG A 34 8.00 7.18 -21.24
C ARG A 34 8.34 8.67 -21.13
N GLN A 35 7.67 9.55 -21.85
CA GLN A 35 7.82 11.00 -21.71
C GLN A 35 7.02 11.55 -20.53
N ILE A 36 5.96 10.84 -20.11
CA ILE A 36 5.08 11.22 -19.00
C ILE A 36 5.55 10.59 -17.70
N ILE A 37 5.94 9.30 -17.74
CA ILE A 37 6.41 8.56 -16.58
C ILE A 37 7.91 8.83 -16.41
N THR A 38 8.22 9.75 -15.50
CA THR A 38 9.58 10.20 -15.16
C THR A 38 9.81 10.08 -13.65
N ASP A 39 11.05 10.21 -13.21
CA ASP A 39 11.37 10.24 -11.77
C ASP A 39 10.55 11.30 -11.03
N GLY A 40 10.38 12.49 -11.65
CA GLY A 40 9.57 13.59 -11.08
C GLY A 40 8.08 13.23 -10.97
N SER A 41 7.49 12.63 -12.00
CA SER A 41 6.08 12.22 -11.94
C SER A 41 5.85 11.08 -10.94
N ILE A 42 6.81 10.17 -10.77
CA ILE A 42 6.77 9.12 -9.72
C ILE A 42 6.87 9.76 -8.34
N ARG A 43 7.80 10.71 -8.09
CA ARG A 43 7.86 11.44 -6.80
C ARG A 43 6.57 12.20 -6.50
N ASN A 44 5.95 12.84 -7.49
CA ASN A 44 4.65 13.47 -7.33
C ASN A 44 3.55 12.46 -6.95
N ALA A 45 3.53 11.29 -7.58
CA ALA A 45 2.58 10.23 -7.24
C ALA A 45 2.78 9.70 -5.82
N ILE A 46 4.04 9.54 -5.37
CA ILE A 46 4.39 9.17 -3.99
C ILE A 46 3.87 10.23 -3.00
N LYS A 47 4.17 11.52 -3.22
CA LYS A 47 3.69 12.61 -2.37
C LYS A 47 2.17 12.67 -2.30
N ALA A 48 1.48 12.54 -3.43
CA ALA A 48 0.02 12.48 -3.44
C ALA A 48 -0.51 11.26 -2.66
N CYS A 49 0.11 10.08 -2.82
CA CYS A 49 -0.25 8.88 -2.07
C CYS A 49 -0.05 9.09 -0.55
N LEU A 50 1.07 9.64 -0.12
CA LEU A 50 1.38 9.95 1.27
C LEU A 50 0.40 10.97 1.85
N ALA A 51 0.12 12.06 1.12
CA ALA A 51 -0.74 13.15 1.57
C ALA A 51 -2.22 12.75 1.69
N MET A 52 -2.69 11.78 0.89
CA MET A 52 -4.08 11.31 0.96
C MET A 52 -4.26 10.03 1.78
N SER A 53 -3.21 9.55 2.46
CA SER A 53 -3.23 8.22 3.10
C SER A 53 -3.70 7.13 2.14
N GLY A 54 -3.07 7.10 0.96
CA GLY A 54 -3.41 6.18 -0.11
C GLY A 54 -3.24 4.70 0.27
N SER A 55 -3.50 3.83 -0.69
CA SER A 55 -3.35 2.39 -0.48
C SER A 55 -1.88 1.99 -0.39
N THR A 56 -1.55 1.05 0.51
CA THR A 56 -0.23 0.38 0.56
C THR A 56 0.12 -0.29 -0.76
N ASN A 57 -0.88 -0.72 -1.54
CA ASN A 57 -0.69 -1.29 -2.87
C ASN A 57 0.02 -0.33 -3.84
N ALA A 58 -0.14 1.00 -3.66
CA ALA A 58 0.52 1.99 -4.51
C ALA A 58 2.06 1.88 -4.44
N VAL A 59 2.63 1.48 -3.30
CA VAL A 59 4.07 1.29 -3.13
C VAL A 59 4.60 0.26 -4.14
N MET A 60 3.98 -0.91 -4.18
CA MET A 60 4.37 -1.98 -5.10
C MET A 60 4.09 -1.61 -6.55
N HIS A 61 2.92 -1.01 -6.84
CA HIS A 61 2.55 -0.66 -8.21
C HIS A 61 3.42 0.46 -8.78
N LEU A 62 3.76 1.49 -8.00
CA LEU A 62 4.70 2.53 -8.46
C LEU A 62 6.10 1.97 -8.67
N THR A 63 6.55 1.00 -7.86
CA THR A 63 7.80 0.29 -8.06
C THR A 63 7.78 -0.49 -9.38
N ALA A 64 6.69 -1.19 -9.69
CA ALA A 64 6.53 -1.91 -10.96
C ALA A 64 6.50 -0.95 -12.17
N ILE A 65 5.76 0.17 -12.06
CA ILE A 65 5.68 1.18 -13.13
C ILE A 65 7.06 1.80 -13.39
N ALA A 66 7.80 2.16 -12.35
CA ALA A 66 9.15 2.71 -12.49
C ALA A 66 10.10 1.70 -13.13
N TYR A 67 10.01 0.42 -12.76
CA TYR A 67 10.78 -0.66 -13.37
C TYR A 67 10.49 -0.81 -14.87
N GLU A 68 9.21 -0.92 -15.26
CA GLU A 68 8.80 -1.06 -16.66
C GLU A 68 9.11 0.18 -17.51
N ALA A 69 9.11 1.36 -16.89
CA ALA A 69 9.53 2.60 -17.53
C ALA A 69 11.07 2.75 -17.62
N GLU A 70 11.83 1.79 -17.06
CA GLU A 70 13.31 1.79 -17.02
C GLU A 70 13.88 3.03 -16.30
N LEU A 71 13.20 3.49 -15.24
CA LEU A 71 13.67 4.61 -14.42
C LEU A 71 14.75 4.17 -13.44
N GLY A 72 15.62 5.11 -13.07
CA GLY A 72 16.66 4.89 -12.06
C GLY A 72 16.19 5.08 -10.62
N ILE A 73 14.99 5.60 -10.41
CA ILE A 73 14.44 5.92 -9.10
C ILE A 73 14.20 4.65 -8.24
N LYS A 74 14.59 4.73 -6.98
CA LYS A 74 14.33 3.68 -5.99
C LYS A 74 13.06 4.03 -5.20
N VAL A 75 11.92 3.58 -5.69
CA VAL A 75 10.60 3.98 -5.19
C VAL A 75 10.42 3.74 -3.70
N LEU A 76 10.92 2.62 -3.14
CA LEU A 76 10.85 2.34 -1.70
C LEU A 76 11.66 3.34 -0.86
N ASP A 77 12.87 3.70 -1.32
CA ASP A 77 13.71 4.68 -0.62
C ASP A 77 13.07 6.09 -0.68
N GLU A 78 12.40 6.40 -1.79
CA GLU A 78 11.63 7.65 -1.90
C GLU A 78 10.40 7.65 -0.97
N PHE A 79 9.64 6.55 -0.87
CA PHE A 79 8.55 6.46 0.11
C PHE A 79 9.05 6.66 1.54
N ASP A 80 10.17 6.05 1.88
CA ASP A 80 10.79 6.15 3.20
C ASP A 80 11.14 7.61 3.52
N SER A 81 11.94 8.24 2.65
CA SER A 81 12.38 9.63 2.87
C SER A 81 11.27 10.68 2.76
N LEU A 82 10.32 10.50 1.83
CA LEU A 82 9.24 11.46 1.63
C LEU A 82 8.13 11.32 2.68
N SER A 83 8.01 10.15 3.34
CA SER A 83 7.02 9.96 4.41
C SER A 83 7.23 10.91 5.59
N ASP A 84 8.48 11.22 5.92
CA ASP A 84 8.81 12.14 7.03
C ASP A 84 8.51 13.60 6.72
N THR A 85 8.46 13.96 5.45
CA THR A 85 8.36 15.36 5.00
C THR A 85 7.04 15.72 4.32
N THR A 86 6.27 14.72 3.88
CA THR A 86 4.99 14.96 3.19
C THR A 86 3.84 14.90 4.19
N PRO A 87 3.16 16.02 4.49
CA PRO A 87 2.07 16.03 5.44
C PRO A 87 0.83 15.30 4.90
N GLN A 88 0.04 14.75 5.81
CA GLN A 88 -1.24 14.15 5.49
C GLN A 88 -2.31 15.25 5.35
N LEU A 89 -2.76 15.50 4.12
CA LEU A 89 -3.72 16.57 3.81
C LEU A 89 -5.14 16.04 3.58
N ALA A 90 -5.31 14.73 3.31
CA ALA A 90 -6.64 14.15 3.14
C ALA A 90 -6.79 12.86 3.93
N ARG A 91 -7.98 12.67 4.51
CA ARG A 91 -8.38 11.45 5.20
C ARG A 91 -9.75 10.99 4.73
N MET A 92 -9.86 9.70 4.52
CA MET A 92 -11.10 9.04 4.10
C MET A 92 -11.29 7.72 4.86
N ASN A 93 -12.50 7.19 4.80
CA ASN A 93 -12.77 5.85 5.32
C ASN A 93 -11.70 4.83 4.78
N PRO A 94 -11.15 3.97 5.62
CA PRO A 94 -11.54 3.63 6.99
C PRO A 94 -10.95 4.53 8.09
N SER A 95 -10.02 5.44 7.78
CA SER A 95 -9.31 6.27 8.77
C SER A 95 -10.17 7.39 9.37
N CYS A 96 -11.32 7.70 8.76
CA CYS A 96 -12.31 8.66 9.30
C CYS A 96 -13.71 8.38 8.73
N LYS A 97 -14.69 9.24 9.07
CA LYS A 97 -16.08 9.10 8.64
C LYS A 97 -16.37 9.49 7.19
N TYR A 98 -15.48 10.23 6.55
CA TYR A 98 -15.69 10.75 5.20
C TYR A 98 -15.41 9.68 4.15
N SER A 99 -16.20 9.70 3.07
CA SER A 99 -16.08 8.78 1.94
C SER A 99 -15.23 9.36 0.82
N ILE A 100 -14.90 8.54 -0.19
CA ILE A 100 -14.26 9.00 -1.43
C ILE A 100 -15.16 10.01 -2.19
N VAL A 101 -16.48 9.94 -2.01
CA VAL A 101 -17.43 10.89 -2.60
C VAL A 101 -17.32 12.25 -1.92
N ASP A 102 -17.09 12.29 -0.59
CA ASP A 102 -16.85 13.54 0.12
C ASP A 102 -15.54 14.17 -0.32
N PHE A 103 -14.49 13.37 -0.50
CA PHE A 103 -13.22 13.81 -1.07
C PHE A 103 -13.40 14.40 -2.47
N TYR A 104 -14.15 13.71 -3.36
CA TYR A 104 -14.47 14.22 -4.69
C TYR A 104 -15.18 15.57 -4.65
N LYS A 105 -16.18 15.72 -3.77
CA LYS A 105 -16.92 16.98 -3.60
C LYS A 105 -16.07 18.11 -3.03
N ASP A 106 -15.06 17.77 -2.24
CA ASP A 106 -14.09 18.75 -1.69
C ASP A 106 -12.91 19.00 -2.65
N GLY A 107 -13.11 18.74 -3.93
CA GLY A 107 -12.18 19.02 -5.03
C GLY A 107 -11.28 17.85 -5.44
N GLY A 108 -11.31 16.72 -4.72
CA GLY A 108 -10.61 15.49 -5.09
C GLY A 108 -9.10 15.61 -5.21
N VAL A 109 -8.52 14.77 -6.07
CA VAL A 109 -7.07 14.77 -6.35
C VAL A 109 -6.58 16.12 -6.92
N PRO A 110 -7.31 16.83 -7.81
CA PRO A 110 -6.88 18.14 -8.28
C PRO A 110 -6.65 19.15 -7.14
N ARG A 111 -7.58 19.21 -6.17
CA ARG A 111 -7.42 20.09 -5.00
C ARG A 111 -6.25 19.66 -4.11
N LEU A 112 -6.07 18.36 -3.93
CA LEU A 112 -4.92 17.84 -3.20
C LEU A 112 -3.60 18.27 -3.85
N MET A 113 -3.50 18.14 -5.19
CA MET A 113 -2.31 18.55 -5.94
C MET A 113 -2.08 20.07 -5.89
N GLU A 114 -3.15 20.87 -5.90
CA GLU A 114 -3.08 22.31 -5.71
C GLU A 114 -2.54 22.66 -4.31
N ASN A 115 -3.06 22.03 -3.26
CA ASN A 115 -2.61 22.24 -1.88
C ASN A 115 -1.15 21.79 -1.66
N LEU A 116 -0.69 20.78 -2.39
CA LEU A 116 0.70 20.28 -2.36
C LEU A 116 1.64 21.03 -3.31
N ARG A 117 1.17 22.02 -4.09
CA ARG A 117 1.88 22.61 -5.23
C ARG A 117 3.35 22.96 -4.95
N SER A 118 3.64 23.57 -3.81
CA SER A 118 5.00 23.96 -3.43
C SER A 118 5.96 22.81 -3.17
N MET A 119 5.42 21.60 -2.99
CA MET A 119 6.18 20.38 -2.75
C MET A 119 6.34 19.52 -4.02
N LEU A 120 5.63 19.86 -5.11
CA LEU A 120 5.58 19.04 -6.33
C LEU A 120 6.56 19.54 -7.40
N GLU A 121 7.00 18.61 -8.24
CA GLU A 121 7.67 18.91 -9.51
C GLU A 121 6.59 19.25 -10.53
N THR A 122 6.30 20.54 -10.70
CA THR A 122 5.13 21.00 -11.45
C THR A 122 5.35 21.16 -12.95
N ASP A 123 6.58 21.09 -13.42
CA ASP A 123 6.99 21.17 -14.81
C ASP A 123 6.89 19.81 -15.57
N VAL A 124 6.61 18.73 -14.84
CA VAL A 124 6.45 17.40 -15.45
C VAL A 124 5.25 17.38 -16.41
N MET A 125 5.44 16.73 -17.55
CA MET A 125 4.38 16.44 -18.53
C MET A 125 3.37 15.46 -17.93
N THR A 126 2.09 15.65 -18.27
CA THR A 126 1.01 14.77 -17.83
C THR A 126 0.24 14.17 -19.01
N VAL A 127 -0.71 13.26 -18.71
CA VAL A 127 -1.60 12.63 -19.72
C VAL A 127 -2.54 13.62 -20.42
N THR A 128 -2.58 14.87 -20.00
CA THR A 128 -3.36 15.92 -20.66
C THR A 128 -2.59 16.61 -21.79
N ALA A 129 -1.34 16.23 -22.06
CA ALA A 129 -0.38 16.91 -22.93
C ALA A 129 -0.04 18.35 -22.45
N HIS A 130 -0.22 18.60 -21.16
CA HIS A 130 0.14 19.81 -20.44
C HIS A 130 0.98 19.46 -19.23
N THR A 131 1.71 20.45 -18.71
CA THR A 131 2.43 20.29 -17.44
C THR A 131 1.46 20.15 -16.25
N LEU A 132 1.96 19.65 -15.12
CA LEU A 132 1.17 19.60 -13.89
C LEU A 132 0.78 21.02 -13.43
N ALA A 133 1.68 22.02 -13.59
CA ALA A 133 1.38 23.42 -13.29
C ALA A 133 0.18 23.91 -14.09
N GLU A 134 0.20 23.73 -15.41
CA GLU A 134 -0.91 24.15 -16.29
C GLU A 134 -2.23 23.46 -15.92
N ASN A 135 -2.17 22.17 -15.54
CA ASN A 135 -3.37 21.45 -15.11
C ASN A 135 -3.95 21.99 -13.80
N ILE A 136 -3.10 22.36 -12.84
CA ILE A 136 -3.52 22.96 -11.57
C ILE A 136 -4.14 24.36 -11.86
N ASP A 137 -3.46 25.19 -12.62
CA ASP A 137 -3.89 26.57 -12.90
C ASP A 137 -5.19 26.66 -13.70
N ASN A 138 -5.44 25.68 -14.58
CA ASN A 138 -6.63 25.66 -15.46
C ASN A 138 -7.77 24.78 -14.94
N HIS A 139 -7.60 24.11 -13.78
CA HIS A 139 -8.63 23.22 -13.25
C HIS A 139 -9.89 23.99 -12.84
N LYS A 140 -11.06 23.49 -13.27
CA LYS A 140 -12.36 24.05 -12.89
C LYS A 140 -13.07 23.11 -11.94
N TYR A 141 -13.27 23.58 -10.73
CA TYR A 141 -13.95 22.81 -9.69
C TYR A 141 -15.47 22.84 -9.88
N LEU A 142 -16.12 21.69 -9.77
CA LEU A 142 -17.58 21.56 -9.81
C LEU A 142 -18.24 21.97 -8.49
N TYR A 143 -17.52 21.84 -7.38
CA TYR A 143 -18.01 22.15 -6.04
C TYR A 143 -17.06 23.12 -5.32
N PRO A 144 -17.60 24.01 -4.46
CA PRO A 144 -16.76 24.83 -3.62
C PRO A 144 -15.98 23.96 -2.62
N ALA A 145 -14.75 24.38 -2.32
CA ALA A 145 -13.97 23.71 -1.29
C ALA A 145 -14.64 23.89 0.09
N THR A 146 -14.73 22.81 0.84
CA THR A 146 -15.24 22.83 2.21
C THR A 146 -14.11 22.81 3.24
N GLY A 147 -12.94 22.31 2.87
CA GLY A 147 -11.81 22.08 3.76
C GLY A 147 -12.04 20.97 4.79
N LEU A 148 -13.09 20.16 4.61
CA LEU A 148 -13.41 19.09 5.55
C LEU A 148 -12.66 17.79 5.30
N VAL A 149 -12.23 17.57 4.05
CA VAL A 149 -11.55 16.36 3.63
C VAL A 149 -10.18 16.65 3.00
N ASN A 150 -10.08 17.73 2.24
CA ASN A 150 -8.84 18.27 1.66
C ASN A 150 -8.35 19.46 2.48
N HIS A 151 -7.38 19.24 3.34
CA HIS A 151 -6.72 20.27 4.14
C HIS A 151 -5.57 20.92 3.39
N THR A 152 -5.08 22.06 3.91
CA THR A 152 -3.93 22.79 3.38
C THR A 152 -2.64 22.40 4.11
N LEU A 153 -1.49 22.88 3.62
CA LEU A 153 -0.19 22.68 4.28
C LEU A 153 -0.12 23.38 5.66
N ASP A 154 -0.91 24.43 5.86
CA ASP A 154 -0.94 25.18 7.15
C ASP A 154 -1.78 24.48 8.22
N ASP A 155 -2.70 23.58 7.82
CA ASP A 155 -3.59 22.86 8.73
C ASP A 155 -3.72 21.38 8.31
N PRO A 156 -2.65 20.58 8.35
CA PRO A 156 -2.68 19.17 7.94
C PRO A 156 -3.32 18.29 9.01
N PHE A 157 -3.87 17.15 8.60
CA PHE A 157 -4.31 16.08 9.53
C PHE A 157 -3.14 15.47 10.31
N GLY A 158 -1.95 15.50 9.75
CA GLY A 158 -0.71 15.00 10.34
C GLY A 158 0.49 15.52 9.56
N TYR A 159 1.62 15.62 10.23
CA TYR A 159 2.84 16.20 9.65
C TYR A 159 3.72 15.16 8.94
N THR A 160 3.35 13.88 8.99
CA THR A 160 4.03 12.78 8.32
C THR A 160 3.06 12.05 7.39
N GLY A 161 3.59 11.35 6.39
CA GLY A 161 2.81 10.64 5.38
C GLY A 161 1.95 9.52 5.94
N GLY A 162 0.88 9.20 5.22
CA GLY A 162 -0.10 8.19 5.64
C GLY A 162 0.31 6.74 5.37
N VAL A 163 1.51 6.49 4.81
CA VAL A 163 2.07 5.14 4.54
C VAL A 163 3.46 5.08 5.15
N ALA A 164 3.78 3.99 5.82
CA ALA A 164 5.10 3.74 6.43
C ALA A 164 5.73 2.46 5.90
N VAL A 165 7.05 2.50 5.73
CA VAL A 165 7.91 1.37 5.36
C VAL A 165 8.59 0.87 6.63
N LEU A 166 8.33 -0.36 7.04
CA LEU A 166 8.92 -1.00 8.20
C LEU A 166 10.07 -1.93 7.78
N ARG A 167 11.12 -1.99 8.59
CA ARG A 167 12.24 -2.91 8.40
C ARG A 167 12.61 -3.57 9.73
N GLY A 168 13.37 -4.66 9.64
CA GLY A 168 13.86 -5.41 10.79
C GLY A 168 14.20 -6.84 10.42
N ASN A 169 14.56 -7.66 11.39
CA ASN A 169 14.92 -9.06 11.13
C ASN A 169 13.74 -9.88 10.58
N LEU A 170 12.49 -9.45 10.82
CA LEU A 170 11.30 -10.07 10.26
C LEU A 170 11.00 -9.62 8.82
N ALA A 171 11.32 -8.38 8.50
CA ALA A 171 11.11 -7.78 7.19
C ALA A 171 12.40 -7.05 6.71
N PRO A 172 13.47 -7.79 6.40
CA PRO A 172 14.75 -7.19 6.06
C PRO A 172 14.71 -6.32 4.82
N ASP A 173 13.85 -6.64 3.85
CA ASP A 173 13.69 -5.83 2.66
C ASP A 173 12.60 -4.77 2.84
N THR A 174 11.41 -5.16 3.29
CA THR A 174 10.30 -4.24 3.53
C THR A 174 9.11 -4.91 4.22
N GLY A 175 8.35 -4.12 4.98
CA GLY A 175 6.97 -4.35 5.36
C GLY A 175 6.23 -3.03 5.22
N ILE A 176 5.04 -3.01 4.63
CA ILE A 176 4.29 -1.79 4.35
C ILE A 176 3.04 -1.73 5.22
N THR A 177 2.83 -0.57 5.83
CA THR A 177 1.65 -0.34 6.66
C THR A 177 1.08 1.06 6.48
N LYS A 178 -0.11 1.27 7.06
CA LYS A 178 -0.85 2.52 7.02
C LYS A 178 -1.18 2.96 8.45
N PRO A 179 -0.27 3.67 9.13
CA PRO A 179 -0.38 3.98 10.56
C PRO A 179 -1.68 4.69 10.95
N GLY A 180 -2.23 5.51 10.06
CA GLY A 180 -3.49 6.20 10.30
C GLY A 180 -4.75 5.32 10.27
N ALA A 181 -4.63 4.03 9.90
CA ALA A 181 -5.74 3.09 9.84
C ALA A 181 -5.97 2.31 11.14
N PHE A 182 -5.06 2.42 12.14
CA PHE A 182 -5.16 1.69 13.39
C PHE A 182 -5.02 2.57 14.62
N ASP A 183 -5.46 2.02 15.76
CA ASP A 183 -5.42 2.72 17.04
C ASP A 183 -3.97 3.05 17.45
N LYS A 184 -3.76 4.22 18.05
CA LYS A 184 -2.42 4.65 18.50
C LYS A 184 -1.79 3.70 19.51
N SER A 185 -2.59 2.93 20.27
CA SER A 185 -2.10 1.89 21.19
C SER A 185 -1.32 0.78 20.50
N LEU A 186 -1.58 0.56 19.20
CA LEU A 186 -0.90 -0.43 18.36
C LEU A 186 0.34 0.12 17.64
N HIS A 187 0.69 1.40 17.84
CA HIS A 187 1.92 1.97 17.27
C HIS A 187 3.19 1.42 17.92
N HIS A 188 3.11 0.98 19.18
CA HIS A 188 4.10 0.17 19.87
C HIS A 188 3.39 -1.08 20.35
N PHE A 189 3.48 -2.16 19.57
CA PHE A 189 2.76 -3.39 19.86
C PHE A 189 3.69 -4.57 19.94
N LYS A 190 3.55 -5.34 21.00
CA LYS A 190 4.28 -6.59 21.21
C LYS A 190 3.26 -7.68 21.46
N GLY A 191 3.32 -8.74 20.65
CA GLY A 191 2.33 -9.80 20.70
C GLY A 191 2.88 -11.17 20.34
N GLU A 192 2.09 -12.18 20.65
CA GLU A 192 2.37 -13.59 20.39
C GLU A 192 1.88 -13.96 18.99
N ALA A 193 2.73 -14.62 18.20
CA ALA A 193 2.44 -15.04 16.83
C ALA A 193 1.49 -16.23 16.80
N ILE A 194 0.43 -16.11 15.98
CA ILE A 194 -0.43 -17.21 15.56
C ILE A 194 -0.34 -17.33 14.05
N CYS A 195 0.15 -18.48 13.56
CA CYS A 195 0.56 -18.65 12.17
C CYS A 195 -0.46 -19.40 11.33
N PHE A 196 -0.73 -18.87 10.13
CA PHE A 196 -1.60 -19.48 9.13
C PHE A 196 -0.91 -19.45 7.76
N ASP A 197 -1.07 -20.52 7.00
CA ASP A 197 -0.47 -20.66 5.67
C ASP A 197 -1.45 -20.35 4.53
N SER A 198 -2.58 -19.68 4.85
CA SER A 198 -3.53 -19.13 3.88
C SER A 198 -4.46 -18.10 4.53
N GLU A 199 -5.06 -17.22 3.70
CA GLU A 199 -6.10 -16.27 4.11
C GLU A 199 -7.30 -17.01 4.73
N GLU A 200 -7.76 -18.10 4.09
CA GLU A 200 -8.93 -18.85 4.50
C GLU A 200 -8.77 -19.48 5.88
N ALA A 201 -7.60 -20.07 6.16
CA ALA A 201 -7.31 -20.64 7.48
C ALA A 201 -7.29 -19.58 8.59
N ALA A 202 -6.76 -18.40 8.29
CA ALA A 202 -6.75 -17.27 9.23
C ALA A 202 -8.18 -16.76 9.48
N GLU A 203 -8.98 -16.57 8.44
CA GLU A 203 -10.38 -16.12 8.55
C GLU A 203 -11.21 -17.11 9.40
N GLU A 204 -11.11 -18.42 9.10
CA GLU A 204 -11.82 -19.46 9.87
C GLU A 204 -11.44 -19.41 11.35
N ALA A 205 -10.15 -19.28 11.67
CA ALA A 205 -9.68 -19.21 13.06
C ALA A 205 -10.19 -17.95 13.78
N ILE A 206 -10.20 -16.79 13.10
CA ILE A 206 -10.73 -15.52 13.65
C ILE A 206 -12.22 -15.69 13.98
N LEU A 207 -13.01 -16.15 13.01
CA LEU A 207 -14.45 -16.32 13.18
C LEU A 207 -14.82 -17.39 14.21
N ALA A 208 -13.97 -18.43 14.36
CA ALA A 208 -14.11 -19.46 15.40
C ALA A 208 -13.72 -18.97 16.81
N GLY A 209 -13.28 -17.70 16.97
CA GLY A 209 -12.90 -17.14 18.27
C GLY A 209 -11.57 -17.70 18.83
N LYS A 210 -10.67 -18.18 17.97
CA LYS A 210 -9.35 -18.70 18.39
C LYS A 210 -8.32 -17.58 18.57
N ILE A 211 -8.62 -16.37 18.09
CA ILE A 211 -7.74 -15.21 18.19
C ILE A 211 -8.18 -14.36 19.38
N HIS A 212 -7.23 -13.91 20.18
CA HIS A 212 -7.44 -13.15 21.40
C HIS A 212 -6.60 -11.88 21.43
N ASP A 213 -6.91 -10.99 22.38
CA ASP A 213 -6.14 -9.78 22.62
C ASP A 213 -4.64 -10.09 22.79
N GLY A 214 -3.80 -9.28 22.17
CA GLY A 214 -2.34 -9.43 22.25
C GLY A 214 -1.73 -10.37 21.21
N HIS A 215 -2.53 -11.01 20.35
CA HIS A 215 -2.00 -11.85 19.28
C HIS A 215 -1.51 -11.02 18.09
N VAL A 216 -0.53 -11.59 17.38
CA VAL A 216 -0.14 -11.18 16.03
C VAL A 216 -0.50 -12.32 15.08
N VAL A 217 -1.53 -12.12 14.27
CA VAL A 217 -1.94 -13.07 13.24
C VAL A 217 -0.98 -12.97 12.06
N VAL A 218 -0.29 -14.07 11.75
CA VAL A 218 0.71 -14.16 10.67
C VAL A 218 0.13 -14.99 9.55
N ILE A 219 -0.09 -14.38 8.37
CA ILE A 219 -0.60 -15.07 7.17
C ILE A 219 0.54 -15.19 6.16
N ARG A 220 0.93 -16.40 5.84
CA ARG A 220 2.10 -16.74 5.02
C ARG A 220 1.71 -17.34 3.69
N TYR A 221 2.66 -17.34 2.73
CA TYR A 221 2.50 -17.92 1.39
C TYR A 221 1.43 -17.24 0.54
N GLU A 222 1.14 -15.98 0.83
CA GLU A 222 0.25 -15.11 0.04
C GLU A 222 1.03 -14.05 -0.76
N GLY A 223 2.36 -14.12 -0.71
CA GLY A 223 3.25 -13.26 -1.49
C GLY A 223 3.25 -13.57 -2.99
N PRO A 224 4.06 -12.83 -3.79
CA PRO A 224 4.08 -12.98 -5.25
C PRO A 224 4.26 -14.41 -5.76
N LYS A 225 5.10 -15.21 -5.12
CA LYS A 225 5.36 -16.61 -5.49
C LYS A 225 4.45 -17.59 -4.77
N GLY A 226 4.27 -17.41 -3.46
CA GLY A 226 3.48 -18.31 -2.62
C GLY A 226 2.01 -18.29 -2.96
N GLY A 227 1.42 -17.10 -3.08
CA GLY A 227 0.07 -16.84 -3.58
C GLY A 227 0.12 -16.14 -4.95
N PRO A 228 0.34 -16.89 -6.07
CA PRO A 228 0.63 -16.27 -7.36
C PRO A 228 -0.38 -15.22 -7.79
N GLY A 229 0.10 -14.00 -8.04
CA GLY A 229 -0.70 -12.80 -8.26
C GLY A 229 -0.87 -11.94 -7.01
N MET A 230 -0.39 -12.41 -5.83
CA MET A 230 -0.35 -11.64 -4.58
C MET A 230 -1.72 -11.01 -4.27
N ARG A 231 -2.70 -11.84 -3.94
CA ARG A 231 -4.09 -11.40 -3.75
C ARG A 231 -4.21 -10.35 -2.66
N GLU A 232 -5.21 -9.51 -2.82
CA GLU A 232 -5.55 -8.42 -1.90
C GLU A 232 -6.57 -8.92 -0.88
N MET A 233 -6.12 -9.22 0.32
CA MET A 233 -6.94 -9.80 1.39
C MET A 233 -7.79 -8.71 2.09
N LEU A 234 -9.08 -8.99 2.26
CA LEU A 234 -10.00 -8.14 3.01
C LEU A 234 -10.64 -8.88 4.19
N ASN A 235 -10.93 -10.16 4.01
CA ASN A 235 -11.71 -10.95 4.97
C ASN A 235 -11.09 -11.02 6.37
N PRO A 236 -9.79 -11.31 6.57
CA PRO A 236 -9.20 -11.38 7.89
C PRO A 236 -9.30 -10.07 8.66
N THR A 237 -9.08 -8.91 7.98
CA THR A 237 -9.19 -7.59 8.61
C THR A 237 -10.64 -7.25 8.97
N SER A 238 -11.59 -7.62 8.11
CA SER A 238 -13.03 -7.44 8.35
C SER A 238 -13.54 -8.34 9.47
N ALA A 239 -13.06 -9.59 9.53
CA ALA A 239 -13.38 -10.54 10.59
C ALA A 239 -12.89 -10.03 11.95
N LEU A 240 -11.63 -9.57 12.06
CA LEU A 240 -11.10 -8.97 13.30
C LEU A 240 -11.92 -7.75 13.73
N ALA A 241 -12.29 -6.87 12.79
CA ALA A 241 -13.13 -5.71 13.11
C ALA A 241 -14.53 -6.13 13.56
N GLY A 242 -15.12 -7.15 12.94
CA GLY A 242 -16.40 -7.74 13.33
C GLY A 242 -16.37 -8.37 14.72
N MET A 243 -15.28 -9.01 15.08
CA MET A 243 -15.02 -9.60 16.41
C MET A 243 -14.55 -8.56 17.44
N LYS A 244 -14.40 -7.27 17.06
CA LYS A 244 -13.90 -6.16 17.91
C LYS A 244 -12.46 -6.34 18.39
N LEU A 245 -11.64 -7.02 17.62
CA LEU A 245 -10.22 -7.29 17.88
C LEU A 245 -9.26 -6.34 17.13
N ASP A 246 -9.79 -5.46 16.27
CA ASP A 246 -9.02 -4.52 15.43
C ASP A 246 -8.19 -3.49 16.21
N LYS A 247 -8.38 -3.40 17.53
CA LYS A 247 -7.62 -2.52 18.43
C LYS A 247 -6.62 -3.26 19.34
N THR A 248 -6.61 -4.57 19.31
CA THR A 248 -5.84 -5.39 20.26
C THR A 248 -5.06 -6.52 19.60
N VAL A 249 -5.25 -6.70 18.28
CA VAL A 249 -4.60 -7.73 17.46
C VAL A 249 -3.94 -7.05 16.25
N ALA A 250 -2.72 -7.50 15.92
CA ALA A 250 -2.05 -7.11 14.68
C ALA A 250 -2.12 -8.24 13.64
N LEU A 251 -2.05 -7.86 12.36
CA LEU A 251 -1.97 -8.77 11.21
C LEU A 251 -0.68 -8.52 10.43
N ILE A 252 0.03 -9.59 10.08
CA ILE A 252 1.23 -9.53 9.25
C ILE A 252 1.09 -10.52 8.10
N THR A 253 1.51 -10.13 6.89
CA THR A 253 1.50 -11.02 5.72
C THR A 253 2.59 -10.69 4.72
N ASP A 254 3.07 -11.68 4.01
CA ASP A 254 3.87 -11.52 2.79
C ASP A 254 3.01 -11.21 1.56
N GLY A 255 1.68 -11.36 1.67
CA GLY A 255 0.69 -10.87 0.72
C GLY A 255 0.39 -9.38 0.90
N ARG A 256 -0.83 -8.97 0.57
CA ARG A 256 -1.30 -7.58 0.74
C ARG A 256 -2.71 -7.53 1.31
N PHE A 257 -3.02 -6.37 1.91
CA PHE A 257 -4.35 -6.09 2.43
C PHE A 257 -5.10 -5.10 1.54
N SER A 258 -6.41 -5.20 1.53
CA SER A 258 -7.29 -4.25 0.85
C SER A 258 -7.13 -2.84 1.43
N GLY A 259 -7.30 -1.80 0.59
CA GLY A 259 -7.27 -0.41 1.01
C GLY A 259 -8.34 -0.03 2.05
N ALA A 260 -9.39 -0.85 2.21
CA ALA A 260 -10.44 -0.69 3.20
C ALA A 260 -10.13 -1.36 4.56
N SER A 261 -8.96 -2.00 4.71
CA SER A 261 -8.56 -2.68 5.94
C SER A 261 -8.47 -1.73 7.12
N ARG A 262 -8.94 -2.20 8.29
CA ARG A 262 -8.83 -1.55 9.60
C ARG A 262 -7.90 -2.37 10.50
N GLY A 263 -7.34 -1.69 11.52
CA GLY A 263 -6.44 -2.32 12.48
C GLY A 263 -4.99 -2.34 11.99
N ALA A 264 -4.10 -2.83 12.84
CA ALA A 264 -2.67 -2.91 12.59
C ALA A 264 -2.37 -4.01 11.57
N ALA A 265 -2.45 -3.66 10.27
CA ALA A 265 -2.20 -4.55 9.14
C ALA A 265 -0.89 -4.17 8.45
N ILE A 266 0.07 -5.11 8.42
CA ILE A 266 1.38 -4.95 7.80
C ILE A 266 1.49 -5.96 6.68
N GLY A 267 1.47 -5.50 5.45
CA GLY A 267 1.59 -6.31 4.24
C GLY A 267 2.93 -6.17 3.56
N HIS A 268 3.08 -6.86 2.42
CA HIS A 268 4.28 -6.84 1.58
C HIS A 268 5.57 -7.20 2.35
N VAL A 269 5.45 -8.01 3.42
CA VAL A 269 6.61 -8.45 4.18
C VAL A 269 7.54 -9.23 3.25
N SER A 270 8.74 -8.72 3.12
CA SER A 270 9.73 -9.24 2.17
C SER A 270 11.08 -9.47 2.85
N PRO A 271 11.77 -10.57 2.45
CA PRO A 271 11.38 -11.61 1.48
C PRO A 271 10.18 -12.45 1.93
N GLU A 272 9.34 -12.89 0.98
CA GLU A 272 8.16 -13.72 1.27
C GLU A 272 8.52 -15.12 1.78
N ALA A 273 7.58 -15.80 2.46
CA ALA A 273 7.77 -17.15 3.00
C ALA A 273 8.18 -18.14 1.91
N ALA A 274 7.51 -18.16 0.76
CA ALA A 274 7.81 -19.07 -0.35
C ALA A 274 9.24 -18.90 -0.94
N SER A 275 9.87 -17.76 -0.68
CA SER A 275 11.28 -17.50 -1.03
C SER A 275 12.25 -17.75 0.14
N GLY A 276 11.78 -18.34 1.25
CA GLY A 276 12.59 -18.59 2.45
C GLY A 276 12.84 -17.33 3.28
N GLY A 277 11.97 -16.34 3.19
CA GLY A 277 12.00 -15.14 4.01
C GLY A 277 11.70 -15.42 5.48
N PRO A 278 12.10 -14.50 6.40
CA PRO A 278 11.95 -14.70 7.84
C PRO A 278 10.50 -14.94 8.29
N ILE A 279 9.51 -14.38 7.60
CA ILE A 279 8.10 -14.63 7.89
C ILE A 279 7.73 -16.12 7.83
N GLY A 280 8.40 -16.90 6.94
CA GLY A 280 8.24 -18.36 6.86
C GLY A 280 8.90 -19.13 7.99
N LEU A 281 9.72 -18.46 8.81
CA LEU A 281 10.46 -19.06 9.93
C LEU A 281 9.81 -18.80 11.30
N ILE A 282 8.73 -18.03 11.33
CA ILE A 282 7.96 -17.77 12.56
C ILE A 282 7.31 -19.09 13.01
N GLU A 283 7.45 -19.38 14.29
CA GLU A 283 6.77 -20.51 14.96
C GLU A 283 5.66 -19.98 15.88
N GLU A 284 4.67 -20.82 16.13
CA GLU A 284 3.56 -20.53 17.03
C GLU A 284 4.09 -20.12 18.42
N GLY A 285 3.59 -19.00 18.96
CA GLY A 285 4.01 -18.48 20.24
C GLY A 285 5.25 -17.58 20.22
N ASP A 286 5.90 -17.39 19.07
CA ASP A 286 7.01 -16.42 18.97
C ASP A 286 6.52 -15.01 19.27
N THR A 287 7.37 -14.21 19.89
CA THR A 287 7.06 -12.81 20.16
C THR A 287 7.46 -11.92 18.98
N ILE A 288 6.50 -11.12 18.51
CA ILE A 288 6.72 -10.10 17.46
C ILE A 288 6.55 -8.72 18.06
N ASN A 289 7.51 -7.85 17.78
CA ASN A 289 7.51 -6.44 18.20
C ASN A 289 7.34 -5.54 16.95
N ILE A 290 6.31 -4.69 16.99
CA ILE A 290 5.98 -3.70 15.97
C ILE A 290 6.18 -2.32 16.58
N ASP A 291 7.04 -1.51 16.00
CA ASP A 291 7.34 -0.16 16.43
C ASP A 291 7.22 0.80 15.24
N ILE A 292 6.04 1.42 15.12
CA ILE A 292 5.72 2.31 13.98
C ILE A 292 6.56 3.59 14.02
N PRO A 293 6.73 4.30 15.18
CA PRO A 293 7.57 5.47 15.26
C PRO A 293 9.03 5.26 14.86
N ASN A 294 9.57 4.06 15.12
CA ASN A 294 10.93 3.70 14.74
C ASN A 294 10.99 2.91 13.42
N ALA A 295 9.87 2.83 12.70
CA ALA A 295 9.74 2.13 11.41
C ALA A 295 10.28 0.68 11.47
N SER A 296 10.04 -0.04 12.58
CA SER A 296 10.62 -1.36 12.77
C SER A 296 9.61 -2.47 13.03
N ILE A 297 9.98 -3.69 12.60
CA ILE A 297 9.25 -4.92 12.89
C ILE A 297 10.26 -6.04 13.18
N THR A 298 10.15 -6.62 14.36
CA THR A 298 11.17 -7.54 14.87
C THR A 298 10.55 -8.83 15.41
N LEU A 299 11.11 -9.95 15.01
CA LEU A 299 10.88 -11.26 15.62
C LEU A 299 11.88 -11.44 16.77
N GLU A 300 11.38 -11.57 17.99
CA GLU A 300 12.22 -11.65 19.21
C GLU A 300 12.75 -13.06 19.45
N VAL A 301 13.48 -13.58 18.49
CA VAL A 301 14.28 -14.82 18.62
C VAL A 301 15.72 -14.53 18.28
N SER A 302 16.65 -15.32 18.83
CA SER A 302 18.08 -15.08 18.54
C SER A 302 18.44 -15.43 17.10
N ASP A 303 19.52 -14.81 16.60
CA ASP A 303 20.01 -15.06 15.25
C ASP A 303 20.40 -16.54 15.04
N GLU A 304 20.88 -17.22 16.11
CA GLU A 304 21.21 -18.64 16.08
C GLU A 304 19.95 -19.49 15.88
N VAL A 305 18.84 -19.14 16.54
CA VAL A 305 17.56 -19.84 16.39
C VAL A 305 17.02 -19.62 14.97
N LEU A 306 17.05 -18.38 14.46
CA LEU A 306 16.64 -18.09 13.08
C LEU A 306 17.49 -18.86 12.06
N ALA A 307 18.80 -18.92 12.27
CA ALA A 307 19.70 -19.69 11.42
C ALA A 307 19.39 -21.20 11.43
N GLN A 308 19.08 -21.76 12.62
CA GLN A 308 18.69 -23.16 12.75
C GLN A 308 17.35 -23.46 12.06
N ARG A 309 16.34 -22.56 12.22
CA ARG A 309 15.06 -22.68 11.53
C ARG A 309 15.23 -22.59 10.01
N LYS A 310 16.04 -21.63 9.54
CA LYS A 310 16.36 -21.46 8.14
C LYS A 310 17.06 -22.68 7.54
N ALA A 311 17.97 -23.31 8.26
CA ALA A 311 18.65 -24.53 7.81
C ALA A 311 17.71 -25.75 7.67
N LYS A 312 16.60 -25.74 8.38
CA LYS A 312 15.57 -26.81 8.34
C LYS A 312 14.39 -26.43 7.41
N TYR A 313 14.32 -25.15 6.99
CA TYR A 313 13.21 -24.69 6.19
C TYR A 313 13.17 -25.38 4.83
N VAL A 314 12.02 -25.92 4.51
CA VAL A 314 11.69 -26.44 3.18
C VAL A 314 10.45 -25.73 2.70
N ALA A 315 10.55 -25.03 1.58
CA ALA A 315 9.38 -24.37 1.00
C ALA A 315 8.29 -25.42 0.70
N PRO A 316 7.03 -25.14 1.05
CA PRO A 316 5.93 -26.04 0.71
C PRO A 316 5.80 -26.17 -0.81
N GLU A 317 5.22 -27.27 -1.24
CA GLU A 317 4.88 -27.46 -2.65
C GLU A 317 3.92 -26.36 -3.11
N PRO A 318 4.14 -25.77 -4.30
CA PRO A 318 3.26 -24.73 -4.82
C PRO A 318 1.81 -25.22 -4.92
N ASN A 319 0.86 -24.43 -4.45
CA ASN A 319 -0.57 -24.73 -4.56
C ASN A 319 -1.01 -24.82 -6.03
N ILE A 320 -0.38 -24.01 -6.91
CA ILE A 320 -0.69 -23.96 -8.34
C ILE A 320 0.49 -24.56 -9.13
N LYS A 321 0.32 -25.77 -9.67
CA LYS A 321 1.39 -26.52 -10.33
C LYS A 321 1.40 -26.39 -11.86
N THR A 322 0.33 -25.89 -12.45
CA THR A 322 0.16 -25.80 -13.92
C THR A 322 -0.43 -24.49 -14.38
N GLY A 323 -0.41 -24.23 -15.68
CA GLY A 323 -1.03 -23.07 -16.29
C GLY A 323 -0.20 -21.78 -16.13
N TRP A 324 -0.88 -20.63 -16.33
CA TRP A 324 -0.22 -19.33 -16.33
C TRP A 324 0.36 -18.94 -14.97
N LEU A 325 -0.42 -19.10 -13.90
CA LEU A 325 0.02 -18.70 -12.56
C LEU A 325 1.22 -19.52 -12.06
N SER A 326 1.35 -20.79 -12.48
CA SER A 326 2.55 -21.58 -12.21
C SER A 326 3.79 -21.02 -12.93
N ARG A 327 3.63 -20.48 -14.13
CA ARG A 327 4.72 -19.79 -14.86
C ARG A 327 5.06 -18.47 -14.19
N TYR A 328 4.03 -17.69 -13.86
CA TYR A 328 4.16 -16.43 -13.13
C TYR A 328 4.98 -16.63 -11.84
N ALA A 329 4.63 -17.58 -10.99
CA ALA A 329 5.32 -17.83 -9.72
C ALA A 329 6.82 -18.11 -9.87
N ARG A 330 7.25 -18.65 -11.03
CA ARG A 330 8.67 -18.91 -11.32
C ARG A 330 9.44 -17.69 -11.81
N MET A 331 8.75 -16.71 -12.37
CA MET A 331 9.35 -15.54 -13.03
C MET A 331 9.19 -14.27 -12.19
N VAL A 332 8.24 -14.23 -11.26
CA VAL A 332 7.94 -13.03 -10.49
C VAL A 332 9.04 -12.71 -9.49
N THR A 333 9.34 -11.42 -9.38
CA THR A 333 10.25 -10.89 -8.35
C THR A 333 9.53 -10.70 -7.02
N SER A 334 10.28 -10.39 -5.97
CA SER A 334 9.74 -10.05 -4.65
C SER A 334 8.90 -8.77 -4.67
N ALA A 335 8.00 -8.62 -3.69
CA ALA A 335 7.11 -7.47 -3.56
C ALA A 335 7.86 -6.12 -3.43
N ASN A 336 9.01 -6.09 -2.72
CA ASN A 336 9.86 -4.91 -2.62
C ASN A 336 10.47 -4.48 -3.96
N LEU A 337 10.48 -5.36 -4.96
CA LEU A 337 10.93 -5.09 -6.33
C LEU A 337 9.77 -4.86 -7.30
N GLY A 338 8.55 -4.68 -6.79
CA GLY A 338 7.35 -4.42 -7.57
C GLY A 338 6.60 -5.66 -8.06
N ALA A 339 7.02 -6.87 -7.69
CA ALA A 339 6.44 -8.15 -8.17
C ALA A 339 6.36 -8.20 -9.71
N VAL A 340 7.40 -7.73 -10.38
CA VAL A 340 7.55 -7.74 -11.85
C VAL A 340 8.06 -9.09 -12.35
N LEU A 341 7.84 -9.38 -13.62
CA LEU A 341 8.34 -10.60 -14.25
C LEU A 341 9.77 -10.40 -14.79
N LYS A 342 10.64 -11.37 -14.54
CA LYS A 342 12.01 -11.43 -15.07
C LYS A 342 12.31 -12.80 -15.67
#